data_1836fde4e1a674c7df1571db692d9f9c
#
_entry.id   1836fde4e1a674c7df1571db692d9f9c
#
_cell.length_a   1.000
_cell.length_b   1.000
_cell.length_c   1.000
_cell.angle_alpha   90.00
_cell.angle_beta   90.00
_cell.angle_gamma   90.00
#
_symmetry.space_group_name_H-M   'P 1'
#
loop_
_entity.id
_entity.type
_entity.pdbx_description
1 polymer ?
#
loop_
_entity_poly.entity_id
_entity_poly.type
_entity_poly.pdbx_seq_one_letter_code
_entity_poly.pdbx_strand_id
1 'polypeptide(L)'
;MHTKTERYDFVRRTLIRLAYRTLSKPDKGTVLSFLVHVSGYSLIQVKRLVKTWLKHGQLRPSASAGNGFTRKYTDADRRLLAKLDELHETLSGQATKKLCERAWRLFDLPAYQRLAGISVSHLYNLRRSSTYQRTRRKFEKTRS
;
A
#
# COMPACT_ATOMS: atom_id res chain seq x y z
N MET A 1 8.38 -6.00 -23.98
CA MET A 1 8.00 -6.64 -22.70
C MET A 1 7.41 -5.61 -21.75
N HIS A 2 6.10 -5.63 -21.61
CA HIS A 2 5.41 -4.59 -20.83
C HIS A 2 4.99 -5.06 -19.44
N THR A 3 4.72 -6.36 -19.26
CA THR A 3 4.25 -6.90 -17.99
C THR A 3 5.38 -7.53 -17.16
N LYS A 4 5.21 -7.52 -15.84
CA LYS A 4 6.14 -8.16 -14.90
C LYS A 4 6.25 -9.67 -15.14
N THR A 5 5.14 -10.30 -15.50
CA THR A 5 5.05 -11.73 -15.80
C THR A 5 5.87 -12.08 -17.04
N GLU A 6 5.73 -11.32 -18.12
CA GLU A 6 6.50 -11.50 -19.34
C GLU A 6 8.02 -11.40 -19.10
N ARG A 7 8.44 -10.41 -18.31
CA ARG A 7 9.85 -10.24 -17.95
C ARG A 7 10.40 -11.41 -17.15
N TYR A 8 9.62 -11.94 -16.20
CA TYR A 8 10.00 -13.10 -15.40
C TYR A 8 10.09 -14.36 -16.26
N ASP A 9 9.14 -14.59 -17.15
CA ASP A 9 9.16 -15.70 -18.11
C ASP A 9 10.35 -15.62 -19.05
N PHE A 10 10.66 -14.43 -19.54
CA PHE A 10 11.83 -14.20 -20.39
C PHE A 10 13.13 -14.56 -19.66
N VAL A 11 13.31 -14.05 -18.44
CA VAL A 11 14.49 -14.37 -17.62
C VAL A 11 14.60 -15.88 -17.40
N ARG A 12 13.52 -16.54 -17.01
CA ARG A 12 13.48 -17.99 -16.78
C ARG A 12 13.85 -18.78 -18.03
N ARG A 13 13.23 -18.47 -19.16
CA ARG A 13 13.51 -19.15 -20.45
C ARG A 13 14.96 -18.97 -20.89
N THR A 14 15.50 -17.78 -20.72
CA THR A 14 16.91 -17.49 -21.07
C THR A 14 17.87 -18.30 -20.20
N LEU A 15 17.63 -18.37 -18.89
CA LEU A 15 18.45 -19.14 -17.97
C LEU A 15 18.43 -20.65 -18.28
N ILE A 16 17.27 -21.17 -18.66
CA ILE A 16 17.13 -22.58 -19.08
C ILE A 16 17.85 -22.81 -20.40
N ARG A 17 17.58 -21.99 -21.42
CA ARG A 17 18.09 -22.14 -22.77
C ARG A 17 19.63 -22.08 -22.83
N LEU A 18 20.23 -21.23 -22.02
CA LEU A 18 21.67 -21.04 -21.95
C LEU A 18 22.34 -21.96 -20.93
N ALA A 19 21.60 -22.88 -20.32
CA ALA A 19 22.12 -23.78 -19.28
C ALA A 19 22.96 -23.05 -18.22
N TYR A 20 22.42 -21.97 -17.68
CA TYR A 20 23.10 -21.00 -16.81
C TYR A 20 23.90 -21.68 -15.67
N ARG A 21 23.38 -22.77 -15.10
CA ARG A 21 24.05 -23.51 -14.00
C ARG A 21 25.42 -24.08 -14.39
N THR A 22 25.60 -24.43 -15.66
CA THR A 22 26.82 -25.05 -16.18
C THR A 22 27.84 -24.06 -16.73
N LEU A 23 27.47 -22.78 -16.81
CA LEU A 23 28.31 -21.74 -17.37
C LEU A 23 29.49 -21.38 -16.46
N SER A 24 30.62 -20.99 -17.09
CA SER A 24 31.74 -20.38 -16.39
C SER A 24 31.38 -19.04 -15.75
N LYS A 25 32.19 -18.56 -14.82
CA LYS A 25 31.96 -17.28 -14.15
C LYS A 25 31.87 -16.08 -15.12
N PRO A 26 32.80 -15.95 -16.12
CA PRO A 26 32.69 -14.86 -17.09
C PRO A 26 31.45 -14.98 -17.96
N ASP A 27 31.06 -16.18 -18.39
CA ASP A 27 29.86 -16.41 -19.20
C ASP A 27 28.59 -16.07 -18.42
N LYS A 28 28.50 -16.39 -17.12
CA LYS A 28 27.45 -15.96 -16.23
C LYS A 28 27.35 -14.45 -16.17
N GLY A 29 28.48 -13.75 -16.11
CA GLY A 29 28.51 -12.28 -16.15
C GLY A 29 27.91 -11.72 -17.44
N THR A 30 28.22 -12.30 -18.57
CA THR A 30 27.70 -11.93 -19.89
C THR A 30 26.19 -12.15 -19.95
N VAL A 31 25.68 -13.26 -19.45
CA VAL A 31 24.23 -13.55 -19.38
C VAL A 31 23.52 -12.55 -18.49
N LEU A 32 24.08 -12.19 -17.34
CA LEU A 32 23.50 -11.17 -16.45
C LEU A 32 23.42 -9.81 -17.15
N SER A 33 24.46 -9.39 -17.86
CA SER A 33 24.48 -8.14 -18.63
C SER A 33 23.41 -8.14 -19.73
N PHE A 34 23.28 -9.24 -20.44
CA PHE A 34 22.24 -9.43 -21.45
C PHE A 34 20.83 -9.32 -20.86
N LEU A 35 20.59 -9.98 -19.73
CA LEU A 35 19.30 -9.93 -19.05
C LEU A 35 18.95 -8.52 -18.56
N VAL A 36 19.92 -7.77 -18.03
CA VAL A 36 19.76 -6.37 -17.66
C VAL A 36 19.32 -5.53 -18.86
N HIS A 37 20.02 -5.70 -19.97
CA HIS A 37 19.76 -4.91 -21.18
C HIS A 37 18.37 -5.19 -21.77
N VAL A 38 17.99 -6.45 -21.89
CA VAL A 38 16.73 -6.84 -22.54
C VAL A 38 15.52 -6.69 -21.64
N SER A 39 15.63 -7.04 -20.35
CA SER A 39 14.50 -6.94 -19.41
C SER A 39 14.23 -5.53 -18.89
N GLY A 40 15.22 -4.64 -18.98
CA GLY A 40 15.17 -3.31 -18.37
C GLY A 40 15.23 -3.30 -16.84
N TYR A 41 15.55 -4.44 -16.22
CA TYR A 41 15.78 -4.52 -14.77
C TYR A 41 17.20 -4.10 -14.41
N SER A 42 17.38 -3.58 -13.19
CA SER A 42 18.70 -3.31 -12.66
C SER A 42 19.50 -4.61 -12.44
N LEU A 43 20.83 -4.51 -12.45
CA LEU A 43 21.70 -5.66 -12.19
C LEU A 43 21.39 -6.35 -10.84
N ILE A 44 21.09 -5.56 -9.81
CA ILE A 44 20.72 -6.07 -8.48
C ILE A 44 19.45 -6.91 -8.56
N GLN A 45 18.46 -6.44 -9.30
CA GLN A 45 17.19 -7.14 -9.47
C GLN A 45 17.36 -8.43 -10.28
N VAL A 46 18.14 -8.38 -11.37
CA VAL A 46 18.45 -9.58 -12.16
C VAL A 46 19.18 -10.62 -11.31
N LYS A 47 20.20 -10.23 -10.56
CA LYS A 47 20.92 -11.13 -9.63
C LYS A 47 19.97 -11.77 -8.61
N ARG A 48 19.02 -11.01 -8.08
CA ARG A 48 18.01 -11.53 -7.16
C ARG A 48 17.11 -12.57 -7.82
N LEU A 49 16.64 -12.31 -9.03
CA LEU A 49 15.82 -13.24 -9.80
C LEU A 49 16.57 -14.54 -10.12
N VAL A 50 17.81 -14.41 -10.57
CA VAL A 50 18.68 -15.58 -10.84
C VAL A 50 18.91 -16.40 -9.57
N LYS A 51 19.20 -15.77 -8.44
CA LYS A 51 19.35 -16.44 -7.14
C LYS A 51 18.08 -17.20 -6.74
N THR A 52 16.92 -16.58 -6.93
CA THR A 52 15.62 -17.20 -6.65
C THR A 52 15.38 -18.40 -7.56
N TRP A 53 15.67 -18.28 -8.86
CA TRP A 53 15.53 -19.37 -9.80
C TRP A 53 16.50 -20.54 -9.50
N LEU A 54 17.74 -20.24 -9.14
CA LEU A 54 18.72 -21.27 -8.74
C LEU A 54 18.26 -22.06 -7.51
N LYS A 55 17.58 -21.38 -6.57
CA LYS A 55 17.10 -21.97 -5.33
C LYS A 55 15.82 -22.79 -5.53
N HIS A 56 14.86 -22.25 -6.29
CA HIS A 56 13.51 -22.82 -6.39
C HIS A 56 13.16 -23.42 -7.75
N GLY A 57 14.01 -23.25 -8.76
CA GLY A 57 13.73 -23.69 -10.15
C GLY A 57 12.60 -22.97 -10.84
N GLN A 58 11.96 -22.01 -10.18
CA GLN A 58 10.80 -21.26 -10.68
C GLN A 58 10.99 -19.76 -10.44
N LEU A 59 10.49 -18.96 -11.40
CA LEU A 59 10.31 -17.53 -11.26
C LEU A 59 8.85 -17.22 -11.47
N ARG A 60 8.15 -16.95 -10.38
CA ARG A 60 6.80 -16.41 -10.42
C ARG A 60 6.82 -15.03 -9.79
N PRO A 61 6.18 -14.02 -10.41
CA PRO A 61 5.93 -12.79 -9.70
C PRO A 61 5.17 -13.19 -8.44
N SER A 62 5.69 -12.87 -7.25
CA SER A 62 4.87 -13.01 -6.07
C SER A 62 3.60 -12.22 -6.35
N ALA A 63 2.44 -12.86 -6.25
CA ALA A 63 1.23 -12.14 -6.03
C ALA A 63 1.53 -11.29 -4.80
N SER A 64 1.77 -10.02 -5.02
CA SER A 64 1.92 -9.06 -3.94
C SER A 64 0.56 -9.00 -3.25
N ALA A 65 0.32 -9.96 -2.36
CA ALA A 65 -0.44 -9.64 -1.19
C ALA A 65 0.36 -8.52 -0.55
N GLY A 66 0.04 -7.29 -0.91
CA GLY A 66 0.70 -6.16 -0.31
C GLY A 66 0.62 -6.38 1.19
N ASN A 67 1.77 -6.44 1.85
CA ASN A 67 1.86 -6.28 3.29
C ASN A 67 1.44 -4.84 3.63
N GLY A 68 0.25 -4.46 3.13
CA GLY A 68 -0.42 -3.27 3.56
C GLY A 68 -0.77 -3.50 5.02
N PHE A 69 -0.26 -2.66 5.90
CA PHE A 69 -0.74 -2.62 7.27
C PHE A 69 -2.27 -2.62 7.25
N THR A 70 -2.88 -3.55 7.98
CA THR A 70 -4.33 -3.58 8.11
C THR A 70 -4.80 -2.23 8.62
N ARG A 71 -5.63 -1.55 7.85
CA ARG A 71 -6.14 -0.24 8.22
C ARG A 71 -7.03 -0.38 9.45
N LYS A 72 -6.62 0.18 10.56
CA LYS A 72 -7.39 0.17 11.81
C LYS A 72 -8.69 0.97 11.67
N TYR A 73 -8.66 2.09 10.96
CA TYR A 73 -9.81 2.97 10.76
C TYR A 73 -10.34 2.85 9.35
N THR A 74 -11.65 2.64 9.23
CA THR A 74 -12.36 2.46 7.97
C THR A 74 -12.87 3.79 7.41
N ASP A 75 -13.38 3.76 6.18
CA ASP A 75 -14.03 4.94 5.59
C ASP A 75 -15.31 5.32 6.35
N ALA A 76 -15.98 4.36 6.98
CA ALA A 76 -17.11 4.64 7.89
C ALA A 76 -16.67 5.48 9.10
N ASP A 77 -15.51 5.18 9.68
CA ASP A 77 -14.95 5.98 10.79
C ASP A 77 -14.59 7.40 10.35
N ARG A 78 -14.05 7.56 9.14
CA ARG A 78 -13.75 8.89 8.57
C ARG A 78 -15.01 9.73 8.35
N ARG A 79 -16.07 9.12 7.82
CA ARG A 79 -17.37 9.79 7.64
C ARG A 79 -18.01 10.14 8.98
N LEU A 80 -17.91 9.25 9.96
CA LEU A 80 -18.42 9.48 11.30
C LEU A 80 -17.71 10.66 11.96
N LEU A 81 -16.38 10.73 11.87
CA LEU A 81 -15.58 11.85 12.34
C LEU A 81 -15.97 13.15 11.63
N ALA A 82 -16.18 13.11 10.32
CA ALA A 82 -16.62 14.29 9.56
C ALA A 82 -17.98 14.81 10.02
N LYS A 83 -18.92 13.92 10.29
CA LYS A 83 -20.24 14.31 10.84
C LYS A 83 -20.14 14.90 12.25
N LEU A 84 -19.30 14.30 13.09
CA LEU A 84 -19.06 14.80 14.45
C LEU A 84 -18.44 16.22 14.40
N ASP A 85 -17.44 16.42 13.56
CA ASP A 85 -16.80 17.72 13.37
C ASP A 85 -17.74 18.75 12.76
N GLU A 86 -18.66 18.33 11.91
CA GLU A 86 -19.69 19.22 11.36
C GLU A 86 -20.64 19.72 12.44
N LEU A 87 -21.08 18.84 13.34
CA LEU A 87 -21.99 19.19 14.45
C LEU A 87 -21.33 20.12 15.47
N HIS A 88 -20.02 20.00 15.68
CA HIS A 88 -19.27 20.72 16.71
C HIS A 88 -18.32 21.79 16.13
N GLU A 89 -18.49 22.16 14.87
CA GLU A 89 -17.67 23.21 14.20
C GLU A 89 -16.15 22.94 14.24
N THR A 90 -15.76 21.68 14.15
CA THR A 90 -14.37 21.24 14.11
C THR A 90 -13.53 21.68 15.33
N LEU A 91 -13.80 21.10 16.46
CA LEU A 91 -13.03 21.32 17.69
C LEU A 91 -11.57 20.84 17.57
N SER A 92 -10.75 21.20 18.54
CA SER A 92 -9.39 20.68 18.63
C SER A 92 -9.36 19.14 18.68
N GLY A 93 -8.25 18.55 18.23
CA GLY A 93 -8.12 17.08 18.22
C GLY A 93 -8.34 16.45 19.59
N GLN A 94 -7.89 17.09 20.67
CA GLN A 94 -8.08 16.62 22.03
C GLN A 94 -9.55 16.66 22.47
N ALA A 95 -10.25 17.74 22.15
CA ALA A 95 -11.67 17.88 22.47
C ALA A 95 -12.51 16.87 21.68
N THR A 96 -12.23 16.72 20.38
CA THR A 96 -12.91 15.73 19.53
C THR A 96 -12.68 14.31 20.01
N LYS A 97 -11.44 13.97 20.43
CA LYS A 97 -11.15 12.68 21.05
C LYS A 97 -12.01 12.41 22.28
N LYS A 98 -12.14 13.38 23.18
CA LYS A 98 -13.01 13.25 24.35
C LYS A 98 -14.48 13.07 23.98
N LEU A 99 -14.96 13.73 22.93
CA LEU A 99 -16.31 13.49 22.41
C LEU A 99 -16.50 12.06 21.93
N CYS A 100 -15.55 11.51 21.20
CA CYS A 100 -15.58 10.12 20.76
C CYS A 100 -15.57 9.14 21.95
N GLU A 101 -14.74 9.41 22.97
CA GLU A 101 -14.69 8.59 24.18
C GLU A 101 -16.01 8.61 24.93
N ARG A 102 -16.64 9.78 25.07
CA ARG A 102 -17.96 9.91 25.71
C ARG A 102 -19.04 9.22 24.89
N ALA A 103 -19.03 9.40 23.57
CA ALA A 103 -20.00 8.73 22.70
C ALA A 103 -19.98 7.20 22.86
N TRP A 104 -18.79 6.61 23.01
CA TRP A 104 -18.63 5.17 23.26
C TRP A 104 -18.96 4.79 24.69
N ARG A 105 -18.36 5.47 25.69
CA ARG A 105 -18.40 5.02 27.10
C ARG A 105 -19.67 5.43 27.86
N LEU A 106 -20.21 6.62 27.55
CA LEU A 106 -21.37 7.16 28.26
C LEU A 106 -22.67 6.95 27.50
N PHE A 107 -22.64 7.02 26.18
CA PHE A 107 -23.83 6.92 25.35
C PHE A 107 -23.97 5.59 24.63
N ASP A 108 -23.06 4.65 24.89
CA ASP A 108 -23.05 3.30 24.31
C ASP A 108 -23.25 3.25 22.78
N LEU A 109 -22.61 4.18 22.07
CA LEU A 109 -22.69 4.24 20.62
C LEU A 109 -21.59 3.38 19.98
N PRO A 110 -21.89 2.16 19.48
CA PRO A 110 -20.87 1.20 19.00
C PRO A 110 -20.02 1.72 17.82
N ALA A 111 -20.60 2.60 17.03
CA ALA A 111 -19.91 3.21 15.90
C ALA A 111 -18.63 3.98 16.31
N TYR A 112 -18.58 4.50 17.54
CA TYR A 112 -17.43 5.27 18.07
C TYR A 112 -16.36 4.39 18.75
N GLN A 113 -16.52 3.09 18.82
CA GLN A 113 -15.60 2.18 19.53
C GLN A 113 -14.16 2.37 19.07
N ARG A 114 -13.91 2.41 17.77
CA ARG A 114 -12.56 2.60 17.22
C ARG A 114 -12.06 4.03 17.43
N LEU A 115 -12.91 5.02 17.22
CA LEU A 115 -12.57 6.43 17.40
C LEU A 115 -12.33 6.80 18.87
N ALA A 116 -12.94 6.11 19.81
CA ALA A 116 -12.69 6.33 21.24
C ALA A 116 -11.24 6.05 21.65
N GLY A 117 -10.57 5.13 20.97
CA GLY A 117 -9.17 4.78 21.22
C GLY A 117 -8.16 5.51 20.32
N ILE A 118 -8.58 6.49 19.52
CA ILE A 118 -7.69 7.17 18.57
C ILE A 118 -6.69 8.10 19.26
N SER A 119 -5.47 8.16 18.74
CA SER A 119 -4.52 9.21 19.14
C SER A 119 -4.85 10.53 18.45
N VAL A 120 -4.48 11.66 19.07
CA VAL A 120 -4.69 12.99 18.49
C VAL A 120 -3.99 13.13 17.13
N SER A 121 -2.77 12.62 17.00
CA SER A 121 -2.02 12.64 15.73
C SER A 121 -2.76 11.87 14.63
N HIS A 122 -3.28 10.69 14.96
CA HIS A 122 -4.02 9.88 14.00
C HIS A 122 -5.36 10.52 13.61
N LEU A 123 -6.03 11.17 14.57
CA LEU A 123 -7.25 11.95 14.31
C LEU A 123 -7.00 13.04 13.26
N TYR A 124 -5.91 13.79 13.39
CA TYR A 124 -5.52 14.76 12.37
C TYR A 124 -5.18 14.12 11.02
N ASN A 125 -4.59 12.93 11.00
CA ASN A 125 -4.38 12.18 9.76
C ASN A 125 -5.71 11.77 9.10
N LEU A 126 -6.70 11.35 9.86
CA LEU A 126 -8.04 11.07 9.33
C LEU A 126 -8.69 12.33 8.74
N ARG A 127 -8.54 13.48 9.38
CA ARG A 127 -9.03 14.77 8.87
C ARG A 127 -8.42 15.17 7.53
N ARG A 128 -7.18 14.72 7.25
CA ARG A 128 -6.50 14.95 5.95
C ARG A 128 -6.92 13.95 4.87
N SER A 129 -7.61 12.87 5.22
CA SER A 129 -8.01 11.85 4.25
C SER A 129 -9.01 12.38 3.23
N SER A 130 -8.96 11.84 2.02
CA SER A 130 -9.86 12.23 0.94
C SER A 130 -11.34 11.96 1.26
N THR A 131 -11.63 10.86 1.94
CA THR A 131 -13.00 10.50 2.38
C THR A 131 -13.55 11.52 3.35
N TYR A 132 -12.77 11.94 4.36
CA TYR A 132 -13.17 12.98 5.30
C TYR A 132 -13.41 14.32 4.59
N GLN A 133 -12.49 14.74 3.74
CA GLN A 133 -12.57 16.00 3.01
C GLN A 133 -13.77 16.04 2.08
N ARG A 134 -14.09 14.95 1.39
CA ARG A 134 -15.29 14.85 0.54
C ARG A 134 -16.58 14.95 1.36
N THR A 135 -16.64 14.33 2.52
CA THR A 135 -17.80 14.35 3.40
C THR A 135 -18.03 15.75 3.99
N ARG A 136 -16.94 16.49 4.24
CA ARG A 136 -16.99 17.87 4.77
C ARG A 136 -17.29 18.94 3.71
N ARG A 137 -17.07 18.64 2.43
CA ARG A 137 -17.35 19.61 1.36
C ARG A 137 -18.84 19.92 1.32
N LYS A 138 -19.19 21.13 1.74
CA LYS A 138 -20.48 21.72 1.43
C LYS A 138 -20.43 22.16 -0.04
N PHE A 139 -21.31 21.62 -0.86
CA PHE A 139 -21.53 22.16 -2.19
C PHE A 139 -22.23 23.51 -2.05
N GLU A 140 -21.46 24.58 -2.07
CA GLU A 140 -22.05 25.89 -2.35
C GLU A 140 -22.43 25.90 -3.84
N LYS A 141 -23.75 25.97 -4.09
CA LYS A 141 -24.23 26.24 -5.45
C LYS A 141 -23.63 27.57 -5.87
N THR A 142 -22.77 27.58 -6.89
CA THR A 142 -22.38 28.79 -7.59
C THR A 142 -23.66 29.50 -8.02
N ARG A 143 -23.92 30.67 -7.49
CA ARG A 143 -24.98 31.57 -7.98
C ARG A 143 -24.57 31.99 -9.40
N SER A 144 -25.31 31.51 -10.40
CA SER A 144 -25.27 32.03 -11.76
C SER A 144 -25.93 33.41 -11.79
#